data_c6b9c14ec6a78082479bcd443d74e0cd
#
_entry.id   c6b9c14ec6a78082479bcd443d74e0cd
#
_cell.length_a   1.000
_cell.length_b   1.000
_cell.length_c   1.000
_cell.angle_alpha   90.00
_cell.angle_beta   90.00
_cell.angle_gamma   90.00
#
_symmetry.space_group_name_H-M   'P 1'
#
loop_
_entity.id
_entity.type
_entity.pdbx_description
1 polymer ?
#
loop_
_entity_poly.entity_id
_entity_poly.type
_entity_poly.pdbx_seq_one_letter_code
_entity_poly.pdbx_strand_id
1 'polypeptide(L)'
;MTLTDVYCLSDVRPTEGEDLYNKAVKYGRHDLCLIIASRKRLGLRLNIKKITSFKENVHLYEETGEQQYKDKATGRYYHRLLWQGVINYIAEGKYLSHGVNYIKKKVLRKEKLPTPWRNECYACLTHCDKCPISRRAGICFKEGAAFSLLCDAVRIKDKQEAIKQAEIIMEAWDD
;
A
#
# COMPACT_ATOMS: atom_id res chain seq x y z
N MET A 1 12.89 0.49 -19.12
CA MET A 1 12.05 -0.71 -19.21
C MET A 1 10.66 -0.35 -18.71
N THR A 2 9.73 -0.06 -19.59
CA THR A 2 8.35 0.25 -19.24
C THR A 2 7.60 -1.05 -18.92
N LEU A 3 6.51 -0.99 -18.12
CA LEU A 3 5.68 -2.18 -17.84
C LEU A 3 5.13 -2.83 -19.13
N THR A 4 5.00 -2.03 -20.21
CA THR A 4 4.62 -2.47 -21.56
C THR A 4 5.67 -3.36 -22.22
N ASP A 5 6.97 -3.17 -21.92
CA ASP A 5 8.05 -3.98 -22.51
C ASP A 5 8.09 -5.43 -21.97
N VAL A 6 7.34 -5.70 -20.89
CA VAL A 6 7.28 -7.04 -20.25
C VAL A 6 6.15 -7.90 -20.84
N TYR A 7 5.19 -7.31 -21.58
CA TYR A 7 3.99 -7.99 -22.08
C TYR A 7 3.58 -7.57 -23.50
N CYS A 8 4.43 -7.83 -24.49
CA CYS A 8 3.94 -8.06 -25.85
C CYS A 8 3.48 -9.51 -25.96
N LEU A 9 2.26 -9.82 -25.55
CA LEU A 9 1.62 -11.13 -25.71
C LEU A 9 0.42 -11.01 -26.65
N SER A 10 0.67 -10.64 -27.91
CA SER A 10 -0.41 -10.53 -28.90
C SER A 10 -1.01 -11.86 -29.35
N ASP A 11 -0.40 -13.01 -29.06
CA ASP A 11 -0.79 -14.28 -29.66
C ASP A 11 -1.03 -15.48 -28.72
N VAL A 12 -1.09 -15.23 -27.39
CA VAL A 12 -1.32 -16.32 -26.41
C VAL A 12 -2.67 -16.15 -25.73
N ARG A 13 -3.49 -17.20 -25.71
CA ARG A 13 -4.74 -17.21 -24.92
C ARG A 13 -4.47 -16.77 -23.48
N PRO A 14 -5.35 -15.94 -22.87
CA PRO A 14 -5.18 -15.50 -21.50
C PRO A 14 -4.89 -16.69 -20.59
N THR A 15 -3.72 -16.67 -19.96
CA THR A 15 -3.37 -17.66 -18.94
C THR A 15 -3.87 -17.16 -17.59
N GLU A 16 -4.03 -18.04 -16.59
CA GLU A 16 -4.38 -17.64 -15.22
C GLU A 16 -3.49 -16.49 -14.73
N GLY A 17 -2.22 -16.46 -15.10
CA GLY A 17 -1.29 -15.41 -14.73
C GLY A 17 -1.58 -14.08 -15.42
N GLU A 18 -2.16 -14.06 -16.63
CA GLU A 18 -2.52 -12.87 -17.37
C GLU A 18 -3.82 -12.25 -16.83
N ASP A 19 -4.84 -13.06 -16.58
CA ASP A 19 -6.07 -12.61 -15.93
C ASP A 19 -5.78 -12.01 -14.54
N LEU A 20 -4.96 -12.70 -13.76
CA LEU A 20 -4.54 -12.24 -12.45
C LEU A 20 -3.73 -10.93 -12.50
N TYR A 21 -2.87 -10.77 -13.52
CA TYR A 21 -2.14 -9.54 -13.76
C TYR A 21 -3.09 -8.38 -14.08
N ASN A 22 -4.03 -8.59 -14.99
CA ASN A 22 -5.03 -7.59 -15.37
C ASN A 22 -5.92 -7.19 -14.18
N LYS A 23 -6.32 -8.16 -13.35
CA LYS A 23 -7.02 -7.87 -12.08
C LYS A 23 -6.13 -7.04 -11.14
N ALA A 24 -4.86 -7.37 -10.99
CA ALA A 24 -3.94 -6.59 -10.16
C ALA A 24 -3.77 -5.13 -10.67
N VAL A 25 -3.73 -4.91 -11.98
CA VAL A 25 -3.75 -3.57 -12.59
C VAL A 25 -5.05 -2.84 -12.25
N LYS A 26 -6.21 -3.47 -12.47
CA LYS A 26 -7.54 -2.92 -12.19
C LYS A 26 -7.69 -2.46 -10.74
N TYR A 27 -7.15 -3.22 -9.80
CA TYR A 27 -7.20 -2.91 -8.36
C TYR A 27 -6.01 -2.08 -7.86
N GLY A 28 -5.20 -1.51 -8.78
CA GLY A 28 -4.06 -0.66 -8.42
C GLY A 28 -2.93 -1.37 -7.67
N ARG A 29 -2.85 -2.71 -7.75
CA ARG A 29 -1.87 -3.54 -7.04
C ARG A 29 -0.60 -3.74 -7.87
N HIS A 30 0.12 -2.66 -8.13
CA HIS A 30 1.38 -2.70 -8.90
C HIS A 30 2.46 -3.56 -8.26
N ASP A 31 2.45 -3.71 -6.92
CA ASP A 31 3.30 -4.67 -6.20
C ASP A 31 3.05 -6.11 -6.68
N LEU A 32 1.79 -6.48 -6.85
CA LEU A 32 1.42 -7.81 -7.34
C LEU A 32 1.72 -7.96 -8.84
N CYS A 33 1.55 -6.92 -9.64
CA CYS A 33 1.91 -6.95 -11.06
C CYS A 33 3.38 -7.35 -11.24
N LEU A 34 4.30 -6.75 -10.49
CA LEU A 34 5.72 -7.08 -10.54
C LEU A 34 6.02 -8.52 -10.08
N ILE A 35 5.35 -8.96 -9.00
CA ILE A 35 5.51 -10.32 -8.49
C ILE A 35 5.00 -11.35 -9.51
N ILE A 36 3.80 -11.13 -10.07
CA ILE A 36 3.18 -12.03 -11.05
C ILE A 36 4.06 -12.13 -12.30
N ALA A 37 4.50 -10.97 -12.84
CA ALA A 37 5.35 -10.90 -14.00
C ALA A 37 6.70 -11.63 -13.79
N SER A 38 7.36 -11.38 -12.66
CA SER A 38 8.64 -12.00 -12.33
C SER A 38 8.50 -13.52 -12.17
N ARG A 39 7.47 -13.99 -11.48
CA ARG A 39 7.26 -15.43 -11.28
C ARG A 39 6.90 -16.14 -12.58
N LYS A 40 6.07 -15.53 -13.43
CA LYS A 40 5.73 -16.07 -14.74
C LYS A 40 6.99 -16.22 -15.61
N ARG A 41 7.84 -15.18 -15.66
CA ARG A 41 9.12 -15.23 -16.40
C ARG A 41 10.05 -16.34 -15.93
N LEU A 42 10.03 -16.66 -14.63
CA LEU A 42 10.86 -17.70 -14.03
C LEU A 42 10.17 -19.08 -13.97
N GLY A 43 8.97 -19.24 -14.55
CA GLY A 43 8.21 -20.49 -14.49
C GLY A 43 7.76 -20.89 -13.07
N LEU A 44 7.67 -19.94 -12.14
CA LEU A 44 7.34 -20.21 -10.75
C LEU A 44 5.83 -20.13 -10.50
N ARG A 45 5.33 -20.97 -9.58
CA ARG A 45 3.92 -20.98 -9.19
C ARG A 45 3.48 -19.64 -8.57
N LEU A 46 2.21 -19.26 -8.78
CA LEU A 46 1.60 -18.01 -8.28
C LEU A 46 0.94 -18.15 -6.89
N ASN A 47 1.14 -19.26 -6.21
CA ASN A 47 0.50 -19.58 -4.91
C ASN A 47 1.18 -18.97 -3.68
N ILE A 48 1.72 -17.77 -3.77
CA ILE A 48 2.26 -17.07 -2.60
C ILE A 48 1.13 -16.38 -1.84
N LYS A 49 1.26 -16.31 -0.50
CA LYS A 49 0.24 -15.77 0.41
C LYS A 49 -0.38 -14.44 -0.03
N LYS A 50 0.42 -13.49 -0.53
CA LYS A 50 -0.09 -12.18 -0.99
C LYS A 50 -1.00 -12.31 -2.21
N ILE A 51 -0.65 -13.15 -3.17
CA ILE A 51 -1.44 -13.39 -4.39
C ILE A 51 -2.72 -14.14 -4.03
N THR A 52 -2.64 -15.17 -3.18
CA THR A 52 -3.80 -15.93 -2.71
C THR A 52 -4.81 -15.03 -2.01
N SER A 53 -4.37 -14.25 -1.03
CA SER A 53 -5.24 -13.30 -0.32
C SER A 53 -5.84 -12.23 -1.24
N PHE A 54 -5.10 -11.76 -2.25
CA PHE A 54 -5.65 -10.84 -3.25
C PHE A 54 -6.76 -11.52 -4.07
N LYS A 55 -6.52 -12.73 -4.61
CA LYS A 55 -7.53 -13.50 -5.38
C LYS A 55 -8.81 -13.71 -4.57
N GLU A 56 -8.68 -14.13 -3.32
CA GLU A 56 -9.81 -14.34 -2.40
C GLU A 56 -10.63 -13.06 -2.19
N ASN A 57 -9.99 -11.94 -1.90
CA ASN A 57 -10.71 -10.68 -1.68
C ASN A 57 -11.35 -10.13 -2.97
N VAL A 58 -10.71 -10.29 -4.13
CA VAL A 58 -11.31 -9.92 -5.43
C VAL A 58 -12.53 -10.77 -5.70
N HIS A 59 -12.45 -12.08 -5.53
CA HIS A 59 -13.55 -13.01 -5.73
C HIS A 59 -14.74 -12.67 -4.81
N LEU A 60 -14.49 -12.51 -3.50
CA LEU A 60 -15.54 -12.12 -2.55
C LEU A 60 -16.18 -10.77 -2.89
N TYR A 61 -15.41 -9.80 -3.36
CA TYR A 61 -15.97 -8.53 -3.81
C TYR A 61 -16.82 -8.68 -5.08
N GLU A 62 -16.36 -9.46 -6.05
CA GLU A 62 -17.10 -9.71 -7.30
C GLU A 62 -18.41 -10.48 -7.05
N GLU A 63 -18.46 -11.34 -6.00
CA GLU A 63 -19.67 -12.08 -5.63
C GLU A 63 -20.64 -11.27 -4.76
N THR A 64 -20.13 -10.53 -3.77
CA THR A 64 -20.98 -9.90 -2.74
C THR A 64 -21.19 -8.40 -2.95
N GLY A 65 -20.31 -7.73 -3.69
CA GLY A 65 -20.29 -6.27 -3.81
C GLY A 65 -19.84 -5.54 -2.53
N GLU A 66 -19.45 -6.25 -1.48
CA GLU A 66 -19.10 -5.63 -0.19
C GLU A 66 -17.79 -4.83 -0.27
N GLN A 67 -17.86 -3.54 0.05
CA GLN A 67 -16.74 -2.60 -0.04
C GLN A 67 -15.51 -3.04 0.76
N GLN A 68 -15.69 -3.73 1.90
CA GLN A 68 -14.58 -4.21 2.71
C GLN A 68 -13.62 -5.14 1.95
N TYR A 69 -14.13 -5.97 1.04
CA TYR A 69 -13.28 -6.87 0.24
C TYR A 69 -12.51 -6.10 -0.84
N LYS A 70 -13.13 -5.09 -1.45
CA LYS A 70 -12.45 -4.15 -2.34
C LYS A 70 -11.32 -3.42 -1.62
N ASP A 71 -11.58 -2.91 -0.42
CA ASP A 71 -10.59 -2.22 0.39
C ASP A 71 -9.40 -3.13 0.76
N LYS A 72 -9.65 -4.41 1.05
CA LYS A 72 -8.59 -5.40 1.28
C LYS A 72 -7.82 -5.73 -0.01
N ALA A 73 -8.51 -5.89 -1.13
CA ALA A 73 -7.89 -6.15 -2.42
C ALA A 73 -6.98 -5.00 -2.86
N THR A 74 -7.41 -3.75 -2.74
CA THR A 74 -6.63 -2.56 -3.09
C THR A 74 -5.51 -2.25 -2.09
N GLY A 75 -5.61 -2.71 -0.86
CA GLY A 75 -4.71 -2.39 0.24
C GLY A 75 -5.15 -1.19 1.09
N ARG A 76 -6.27 -0.53 0.76
CA ARG A 76 -6.84 0.61 1.51
C ARG A 76 -7.14 0.26 2.97
N TYR A 77 -7.70 -0.92 3.20
CA TYR A 77 -7.98 -1.43 4.55
C TYR A 77 -6.70 -1.49 5.41
N TYR A 78 -5.62 -2.07 4.87
CA TYR A 78 -4.35 -2.18 5.60
C TYR A 78 -3.66 -0.83 5.77
N HIS A 79 -3.84 0.10 4.83
CA HIS A 79 -3.37 1.47 4.95
C HIS A 79 -3.98 2.15 6.17
N ARG A 80 -5.30 2.11 6.32
CA ARG A 80 -6.01 2.69 7.47
C ARG A 80 -5.56 2.08 8.79
N LEU A 81 -5.45 0.75 8.87
CA LEU A 81 -4.97 0.08 10.09
C LEU A 81 -3.54 0.49 10.46
N LEU A 82 -2.65 0.60 9.47
CA LEU A 82 -1.28 1.04 9.72
C LEU A 82 -1.24 2.45 10.31
N TRP A 83 -1.95 3.39 9.68
CA TRP A 83 -1.91 4.79 10.12
C TRP A 83 -2.66 5.01 11.42
N GLN A 84 -3.75 4.31 11.68
CA GLN A 84 -4.38 4.30 13.00
C GLN A 84 -3.42 3.79 14.09
N GLY A 85 -2.68 2.75 13.80
CA GLY A 85 -1.64 2.25 14.71
C GLY A 85 -0.51 3.26 14.94
N VAL A 86 -0.10 4.01 13.89
CA VAL A 86 0.89 5.10 14.01
C VAL A 86 0.37 6.22 14.89
N ILE A 87 -0.89 6.66 14.69
CA ILE A 87 -1.55 7.68 15.52
C ILE A 87 -1.57 7.24 16.98
N ASN A 88 -2.02 6.03 17.27
CA ASN A 88 -2.06 5.48 18.63
C ASN A 88 -0.66 5.44 19.26
N TYR A 89 0.36 5.01 18.51
CA TYR A 89 1.75 4.97 18.98
C TYR A 89 2.28 6.35 19.36
N ILE A 90 1.97 7.37 18.54
CA ILE A 90 2.33 8.77 18.80
C ILE A 90 1.53 9.29 20.01
N ALA A 91 0.22 9.01 20.08
CA ALA A 91 -0.63 9.41 21.18
C ALA A 91 -0.16 8.89 22.55
N GLU A 92 0.38 7.68 22.57
CA GLU A 92 0.98 7.07 23.77
C GLU A 92 2.35 7.66 24.13
N GLY A 93 2.90 8.61 23.38
CA GLY A 93 4.20 9.25 23.65
C GLY A 93 5.42 8.36 23.38
N LYS A 94 5.24 7.22 22.70
CA LYS A 94 6.31 6.21 22.45
C LYS A 94 7.27 6.59 21.32
N TYR A 95 7.08 7.74 20.68
CA TYR A 95 7.82 8.15 19.48
C TYR A 95 9.08 8.96 19.73
N LEU A 96 9.35 9.34 20.99
CA LEU A 96 10.31 10.38 21.39
C LEU A 96 11.78 10.17 20.94
N SER A 97 12.14 8.99 20.46
CA SER A 97 13.53 8.67 20.07
C SER A 97 13.64 8.07 18.66
N HIS A 98 12.55 7.93 17.92
CA HIS A 98 12.55 7.16 16.68
C HIS A 98 11.78 7.85 15.55
N GLY A 99 12.28 7.77 14.34
CA GLY A 99 11.61 8.32 13.15
C GLY A 99 10.37 7.54 12.74
N VAL A 100 9.53 8.16 11.91
CA VAL A 100 8.24 7.62 11.44
C VAL A 100 8.33 6.21 10.86
N ASN A 101 9.39 5.90 10.10
CA ASN A 101 9.55 4.56 9.51
C ASN A 101 9.77 3.47 10.58
N TYR A 102 10.43 3.79 11.68
CA TYR A 102 10.55 2.87 12.81
C TYR A 102 9.19 2.60 13.45
N ILE A 103 8.40 3.66 13.69
CA ILE A 103 7.04 3.56 14.24
C ILE A 103 6.20 2.64 13.35
N LYS A 104 6.18 2.87 12.02
CA LYS A 104 5.48 2.03 11.06
C LYS A 104 5.88 0.57 11.14
N LYS A 105 7.18 0.27 11.22
CA LYS A 105 7.68 -1.11 11.39
C LYS A 105 7.19 -1.76 12.69
N LYS A 106 7.15 -1.00 13.79
CA LYS A 106 6.61 -1.50 15.07
C LYS A 106 5.12 -1.81 14.97
N VAL A 107 4.35 -0.91 14.37
CA VAL A 107 2.90 -1.11 14.14
C VAL A 107 2.65 -2.34 13.26
N LEU A 108 3.35 -2.47 12.13
CA LEU A 108 3.21 -3.62 11.23
C LEU A 108 3.42 -4.96 11.97
N ARG A 109 4.42 -5.02 12.86
CA ARG A 109 4.71 -6.21 13.65
C ARG A 109 3.67 -6.47 14.74
N LYS A 110 3.30 -5.43 15.50
CA LYS A 110 2.32 -5.52 16.60
C LYS A 110 0.96 -5.95 16.08
N GLU A 111 0.46 -5.33 15.03
CA GLU A 111 -0.86 -5.58 14.44
C GLU A 111 -0.84 -6.76 13.45
N LYS A 112 0.29 -7.45 13.27
CA LYS A 112 0.47 -8.57 12.33
C LYS A 112 0.01 -8.26 10.92
N LEU A 113 0.18 -7.00 10.48
CA LEU A 113 -0.23 -6.56 9.15
C LEU A 113 0.67 -7.16 8.06
N PRO A 114 0.14 -7.41 6.86
CA PRO A 114 0.95 -7.84 5.72
C PRO A 114 2.05 -6.81 5.43
N THR A 115 3.28 -7.25 5.17
CA THR A 115 4.36 -6.32 4.83
C THR A 115 4.06 -5.58 3.52
N PRO A 116 4.02 -4.24 3.51
CA PRO A 116 3.81 -3.47 2.30
C PRO A 116 5.00 -3.60 1.33
N TRP A 117 4.80 -3.19 0.08
CA TRP A 117 5.79 -3.33 -0.98
C TRP A 117 7.03 -2.44 -0.78
N ARG A 118 6.81 -1.15 -0.48
CA ARG A 118 7.86 -0.14 -0.34
C ARG A 118 7.60 0.79 0.84
N ASN A 119 8.66 1.27 1.44
CA ASN A 119 8.64 2.34 2.45
C ASN A 119 7.63 2.11 3.58
N GLU A 120 7.34 0.85 3.89
CA GLU A 120 6.31 0.49 4.87
C GLU A 120 4.99 1.25 4.61
N CYS A 121 4.58 1.36 3.33
CA CYS A 121 3.38 2.08 2.91
C CYS A 121 2.56 1.27 1.90
N TYR A 122 1.28 1.04 2.19
CA TYR A 122 0.38 0.30 1.30
C TYR A 122 -0.02 1.11 0.06
N ALA A 123 0.00 2.43 0.15
CA ALA A 123 -0.29 3.33 -0.95
C ALA A 123 0.90 3.52 -1.90
N CYS A 124 2.10 2.99 -1.57
CA CYS A 124 3.30 3.19 -2.37
C CYS A 124 3.23 2.37 -3.66
N LEU A 125 2.97 3.05 -4.74
CA LEU A 125 3.04 2.53 -6.10
C LEU A 125 4.44 2.73 -6.68
N THR A 126 4.69 2.20 -7.89
CA THR A 126 5.98 2.33 -8.60
C THR A 126 6.38 3.80 -8.82
N HIS A 127 5.39 4.69 -9.01
CA HIS A 127 5.57 6.12 -9.21
C HIS A 127 4.73 6.92 -8.24
N CYS A 128 5.30 7.96 -7.64
CA CYS A 128 4.63 8.81 -6.66
C CYS A 128 3.49 9.66 -7.26
N ASP A 129 3.52 9.95 -8.55
CA ASP A 129 2.46 10.64 -9.29
C ASP A 129 1.17 9.81 -9.40
N LYS A 130 1.29 8.48 -9.31
CA LYS A 130 0.16 7.54 -9.31
C LYS A 130 -0.22 7.04 -7.92
N CYS A 131 0.34 7.64 -6.89
CA CYS A 131 0.04 7.26 -5.51
C CYS A 131 -1.40 7.67 -5.14
N PRO A 132 -2.26 6.75 -4.65
CA PRO A 132 -3.67 7.06 -4.38
C PRO A 132 -3.87 8.11 -3.29
N ILE A 133 -2.86 8.39 -2.47
CA ILE A 133 -2.95 9.41 -1.43
C ILE A 133 -2.31 10.75 -1.83
N SER A 134 -1.61 10.82 -2.99
CA SER A 134 -0.81 11.99 -3.34
C SER A 134 -1.64 13.26 -3.57
N ARG A 135 -2.88 13.13 -3.96
CA ARG A 135 -3.79 14.25 -4.22
C ARG A 135 -4.09 15.07 -2.95
N ARG A 136 -4.32 14.40 -1.83
CA ARG A 136 -4.68 15.03 -0.54
C ARG A 136 -3.49 15.21 0.40
N ALA A 137 -2.62 14.19 0.48
CA ALA A 137 -1.48 14.19 1.38
C ALA A 137 -0.18 14.73 0.76
N GLY A 138 -0.17 15.00 -0.54
CA GLY A 138 1.03 15.38 -1.29
C GLY A 138 1.98 14.19 -1.55
N ILE A 139 3.01 14.43 -2.32
CA ILE A 139 4.08 13.45 -2.59
C ILE A 139 4.98 13.37 -1.37
N CYS A 140 5.13 12.19 -0.76
CA CYS A 140 5.71 11.97 0.58
C CYS A 140 6.98 12.75 0.94
N PHE A 141 7.89 12.97 -0.01
CA PHE A 141 9.16 13.64 0.25
C PHE A 141 9.22 15.07 -0.29
N LYS A 142 8.12 15.61 -0.79
CA LYS A 142 8.06 17.05 -1.12
C LYS A 142 7.84 17.87 0.13
N GLU A 143 8.47 19.04 0.15
CA GLU A 143 8.26 20.05 1.20
C GLU A 143 6.76 20.39 1.30
N GLY A 144 6.24 20.49 2.52
CA GLY A 144 4.83 20.73 2.77
C GLY A 144 3.88 19.53 2.59
N ALA A 145 4.37 18.40 2.09
CA ALA A 145 3.55 17.17 2.06
C ALA A 145 3.32 16.62 3.47
N ALA A 146 2.15 16.01 3.71
CA ALA A 146 1.78 15.52 5.04
C ALA A 146 2.81 14.57 5.65
N PHE A 147 3.44 13.69 4.84
CA PHE A 147 4.49 12.80 5.35
C PHE A 147 5.77 13.55 5.74
N SER A 148 6.17 14.59 4.99
CA SER A 148 7.31 15.43 5.35
C SER A 148 7.05 16.19 6.65
N LEU A 149 5.88 16.82 6.75
CA LEU A 149 5.45 17.54 7.96
C LEU A 149 5.34 16.61 9.18
N LEU A 150 4.84 15.39 9.00
CA LEU A 150 4.83 14.38 10.06
C LEU A 150 6.25 14.03 10.53
N CYS A 151 7.19 13.84 9.61
CA CYS A 151 8.57 13.56 9.98
C CYS A 151 9.20 14.71 10.78
N ASP A 152 8.93 15.93 10.39
CA ASP A 152 9.42 17.12 11.11
C ASP A 152 8.76 17.25 12.49
N ALA A 153 7.45 17.08 12.58
CA ALA A 153 6.72 17.11 13.85
C ALA A 153 7.22 16.05 14.84
N VAL A 154 7.46 14.82 14.36
CA VAL A 154 8.05 13.74 15.18
C VAL A 154 9.47 14.11 15.65
N ARG A 155 10.28 14.72 14.79
CA ARG A 155 11.66 15.14 15.13
C ARG A 155 11.68 16.21 16.23
N ILE A 156 10.79 17.21 16.16
CA ILE A 156 10.70 18.30 17.15
C ILE A 156 9.79 17.94 18.34
N LYS A 157 9.23 16.73 18.34
CA LYS A 157 8.33 16.22 19.38
C LYS A 157 7.00 16.97 19.51
N ASP A 158 6.54 17.57 18.43
CA ASP A 158 5.19 18.13 18.35
C ASP A 158 4.16 17.01 18.13
N LYS A 159 3.59 16.57 19.25
CA LYS A 159 2.62 15.48 19.28
C LYS A 159 1.35 15.79 18.52
N GLN A 160 0.84 17.02 18.65
CA GLN A 160 -0.45 17.41 18.05
C GLN A 160 -0.33 17.48 16.54
N GLU A 161 0.71 18.15 16.04
CA GLU A 161 0.97 18.24 14.61
C GLU A 161 1.29 16.86 14.01
N ALA A 162 2.03 16.01 14.72
CA ALA A 162 2.31 14.66 14.26
C ALA A 162 1.05 13.80 14.10
N ILE A 163 0.11 13.87 15.06
CA ILE A 163 -1.17 13.16 14.96
C ILE A 163 -1.97 13.71 13.78
N LYS A 164 -2.14 15.01 13.67
CA LYS A 164 -2.88 15.67 12.58
C LYS A 164 -2.36 15.25 11.19
N GLN A 165 -1.04 15.26 11.00
CA GLN A 165 -0.47 14.87 9.72
C GLN A 165 -0.65 13.36 9.42
N ALA A 166 -0.60 12.51 10.43
CA ALA A 166 -0.87 11.08 10.29
C ALA A 166 -2.35 10.82 9.95
N GLU A 167 -3.29 11.57 10.50
CA GLU A 167 -4.72 11.55 10.16
C GLU A 167 -4.96 11.96 8.70
N ILE A 168 -4.34 13.06 8.25
CA ILE A 168 -4.40 13.49 6.84
C ILE A 168 -3.96 12.36 5.90
N ILE A 169 -2.86 11.66 6.22
CA ILE A 169 -2.37 10.57 5.40
C ILE A 169 -3.32 9.37 5.44
N MET A 170 -3.88 9.05 6.61
CA MET A 170 -4.82 7.93 6.78
C MET A 170 -6.07 8.12 5.93
N GLU A 171 -6.60 9.33 5.87
CA GLU A 171 -7.84 9.68 5.17
C GLU A 171 -7.63 10.04 3.70
N ALA A 172 -6.39 10.22 3.26
CA ALA A 172 -6.08 10.71 1.94
C ALA A 172 -6.28 9.70 0.81
N TRP A 173 -6.59 8.43 1.10
CA TRP A 173 -6.79 7.41 0.07
C TRP A 173 -8.09 7.67 -0.68
N ASP A 174 -7.96 8.18 -1.91
CA ASP A 174 -9.09 8.41 -2.82
C ASP A 174 -9.67 7.11 -3.38
N ASP A 175 -10.98 7.11 -3.64
CA ASP A 175 -11.70 6.05 -4.36
C ASP A 175 -11.42 6.06 -5.86
#